data_3ca324ad187f72f9119efb7daf242411
#
_entry.id   3ca324ad187f72f9119efb7daf242411
#
_cell.length_a   1.000
_cell.length_b   1.000
_cell.length_c   1.000
_cell.angle_alpha   90.00
_cell.angle_beta   90.00
_cell.angle_gamma   90.00
#
_symmetry.space_group_name_H-M   'P 1'
#
loop_
_entity.id
_entity.type
_entity.pdbx_description
1 polymer ?
#
loop_
_entity_poly.entity_id
_entity_poly.type
_entity_poly.pdbx_seq_one_letter_code
_entity_poly.pdbx_strand_id
1 'polypeptide(L)'
;YEKYIIERIDSVLFQSYPIYELIILDDKSSDNSVEIIKKKIDDIKQKYPNLIVKFIPNEVNSGNVFKQWKKAFDESTGDYLWIAEADDSCSRKFLENIMKQFELDDKVVMSYSESLTMDENNKILMDDLREWIDIFKTGKWNNSFIDEGHDFCENFLCINNTIANVSSLVFKKDKNIDFDKYLIEATKYRLAGDWYFYEKVLMHGNIAYNKNSLNYHRMQSNSVTLTTKREKEYEEICSIQSDIINNYNLSKDMKQRLEDRKKSF
;
A
#
# COMPACT_ATOMS: atom_id res chain seq x y z
N TYR A 1 -0.21 -5.75 -17.58
CA TYR A 1 -1.10 -4.63 -17.13
C TYR A 1 -1.44 -3.63 -18.25
N GLU A 2 -1.22 -3.98 -19.52
CA GLU A 2 -1.44 -3.09 -20.69
C GLU A 2 -2.84 -2.47 -20.74
N LYS A 3 -3.86 -3.17 -20.19
CA LYS A 3 -5.25 -2.71 -20.16
C LYS A 3 -5.48 -1.54 -19.18
N TYR A 4 -4.71 -1.45 -18.10
CA TYR A 4 -4.99 -0.56 -16.98
C TYR A 4 -3.97 0.56 -16.78
N ILE A 5 -2.74 0.37 -17.27
CA ILE A 5 -1.60 1.25 -16.96
C ILE A 5 -1.84 2.72 -17.35
N ILE A 6 -2.57 2.98 -18.44
CA ILE A 6 -2.89 4.35 -18.85
C ILE A 6 -3.86 4.99 -17.86
N GLU A 7 -4.93 4.27 -17.47
CA GLU A 7 -5.89 4.74 -16.46
C GLU A 7 -5.16 5.08 -15.15
N ARG A 8 -4.23 4.19 -14.73
CA ARG A 8 -3.45 4.42 -13.51
C ARG A 8 -2.57 5.66 -13.61
N ILE A 9 -1.78 5.79 -14.68
CA ILE A 9 -0.92 6.96 -14.88
C ILE A 9 -1.76 8.24 -14.89
N ASP A 10 -2.90 8.24 -15.59
CA ASP A 10 -3.78 9.41 -15.65
C ASP A 10 -4.39 9.73 -14.28
N SER A 11 -4.80 8.74 -13.49
CA SER A 11 -5.32 8.97 -12.14
C SER A 11 -4.29 9.60 -11.19
N VAL A 12 -3.00 9.27 -11.37
CA VAL A 12 -1.88 9.90 -10.65
C VAL A 12 -1.59 11.32 -11.12
N LEU A 13 -1.60 11.55 -12.43
CA LEU A 13 -1.31 12.87 -13.01
C LEU A 13 -2.42 13.90 -12.76
N PHE A 14 -3.69 13.45 -12.67
CA PHE A 14 -4.85 14.34 -12.49
C PHE A 14 -5.18 14.66 -11.04
N GLN A 15 -4.27 14.36 -10.10
CA GLN A 15 -4.47 14.71 -8.70
C GLN A 15 -4.62 16.23 -8.52
N SER A 16 -5.52 16.65 -7.61
CA SER A 16 -5.68 18.07 -7.23
C SER A 16 -4.49 18.60 -6.43
N TYR A 17 -3.77 17.72 -5.74
CA TYR A 17 -2.47 18.01 -5.12
C TYR A 17 -1.36 17.59 -6.08
N PRO A 18 -0.46 18.48 -6.51
CA PRO A 18 0.52 18.17 -7.54
C PRO A 18 1.57 17.16 -7.05
N ILE A 19 1.90 16.22 -7.92
CA ILE A 19 3.03 15.30 -7.70
C ILE A 19 4.35 16.00 -8.07
N TYR A 20 5.41 15.68 -7.33
CA TYR A 20 6.76 16.20 -7.56
C TYR A 20 7.50 15.43 -8.65
N GLU A 21 7.41 14.10 -8.60
CA GLU A 21 8.01 13.19 -9.57
C GLU A 21 7.09 11.99 -9.85
N LEU A 22 7.21 11.42 -11.03
CA LEU A 22 6.57 10.18 -11.44
C LEU A 22 7.64 9.15 -11.80
N ILE A 23 7.73 8.08 -11.02
CA ILE A 23 8.64 6.97 -11.27
C ILE A 23 7.80 5.77 -11.71
N ILE A 24 8.01 5.29 -12.92
CA ILE A 24 7.34 4.12 -13.47
C ILE A 24 8.34 2.97 -13.48
N LEU A 25 8.04 1.92 -12.73
CA LEU A 25 8.83 0.69 -12.68
C LEU A 25 8.11 -0.40 -13.46
N ASP A 26 8.83 -1.12 -14.31
CA ASP A 26 8.33 -2.30 -15.01
C ASP A 26 9.21 -3.50 -14.68
N ASP A 27 8.62 -4.54 -14.10
CA ASP A 27 9.32 -5.75 -13.69
C ASP A 27 9.38 -6.81 -14.81
N LYS A 28 9.76 -6.38 -16.03
CA LYS A 28 9.84 -7.24 -17.21
C LYS A 28 8.47 -7.76 -17.64
N SER A 29 7.55 -6.85 -17.90
CA SER A 29 6.24 -7.19 -18.49
C SER A 29 6.40 -7.92 -19.82
N SER A 30 5.58 -8.94 -20.01
CA SER A 30 5.55 -9.74 -21.26
C SER A 30 4.49 -9.29 -22.28
N ASP A 31 3.63 -8.33 -21.88
CA ASP A 31 2.61 -7.69 -22.71
C ASP A 31 3.13 -6.36 -23.31
N ASN A 32 2.24 -5.56 -23.90
CA ASN A 32 2.62 -4.28 -24.52
C ASN A 32 2.81 -3.13 -23.53
N SER A 33 2.81 -3.37 -22.21
CA SER A 33 2.89 -2.33 -21.16
C SER A 33 4.07 -1.38 -21.40
N VAL A 34 5.27 -1.89 -21.68
CA VAL A 34 6.48 -1.09 -21.90
C VAL A 34 6.33 -0.10 -23.05
N GLU A 35 5.78 -0.52 -24.18
CA GLU A 35 5.57 0.35 -25.34
C GLU A 35 4.50 1.41 -25.09
N ILE A 36 3.42 1.02 -24.41
CA ILE A 36 2.34 1.91 -24.00
C ILE A 36 2.88 2.99 -23.07
N ILE A 37 3.68 2.62 -22.06
CA ILE A 37 4.32 3.54 -21.12
C ILE A 37 5.24 4.53 -21.83
N LYS A 38 6.10 4.07 -22.75
CA LYS A 38 7.01 4.95 -23.51
C LYS A 38 6.25 6.02 -24.28
N LYS A 39 5.18 5.66 -25.01
CA LYS A 39 4.34 6.62 -25.71
C LYS A 39 3.69 7.62 -24.74
N LYS A 40 3.17 7.11 -23.62
CA LYS A 40 2.55 7.97 -22.59
C LYS A 40 3.53 8.98 -22.00
N ILE A 41 4.80 8.60 -21.79
CA ILE A 41 5.84 9.49 -21.27
C ILE A 41 6.12 10.66 -22.23
N ASP A 42 6.11 10.42 -23.53
CA ASP A 42 6.30 11.50 -24.51
C ASP A 42 5.17 12.55 -24.41
N ASP A 43 3.92 12.11 -24.27
CA ASP A 43 2.78 12.99 -24.04
C ASP A 43 2.89 13.74 -22.70
N ILE A 44 3.34 13.05 -21.63
CA ILE A 44 3.52 13.66 -20.31
C ILE A 44 4.57 14.76 -20.36
N LYS A 45 5.71 14.54 -20.98
CA LYS A 45 6.79 15.54 -21.11
C LYS A 45 6.35 16.77 -21.87
N GLN A 46 5.48 16.63 -22.87
CA GLN A 46 4.90 17.78 -23.58
C GLN A 46 3.94 18.57 -22.69
N LYS A 47 3.07 17.87 -21.97
CA LYS A 47 2.00 18.49 -21.17
C LYS A 47 2.48 19.03 -19.82
N TYR A 48 3.48 18.38 -19.23
CA TYR A 48 4.02 18.67 -17.90
C TYR A 48 5.56 18.84 -17.96
N PRO A 49 6.09 19.89 -18.62
CA PRO A 49 7.52 20.01 -18.88
C PRO A 49 8.40 20.11 -17.64
N ASN A 50 7.82 20.47 -16.49
CA ASN A 50 8.54 20.60 -15.21
C ASN A 50 8.42 19.35 -14.33
N LEU A 51 7.62 18.34 -14.71
CA LEU A 51 7.48 17.10 -13.96
C LEU A 51 8.70 16.21 -14.19
N ILE A 52 9.33 15.76 -13.13
CA ILE A 52 10.39 14.76 -13.19
C ILE A 52 9.72 13.40 -13.51
N VAL A 53 10.07 12.81 -14.65
CA VAL A 53 9.53 11.51 -15.07
C VAL A 53 10.68 10.54 -15.30
N LYS A 54 10.69 9.44 -14.54
CA LYS A 54 11.62 8.32 -14.69
C LYS A 54 10.87 7.07 -15.15
N PHE A 55 11.43 6.34 -16.12
CA PHE A 55 10.95 5.01 -16.50
C PHE A 55 12.10 4.02 -16.39
N ILE A 56 11.93 3.00 -15.58
CA ILE A 56 13.00 2.07 -15.19
C ILE A 56 12.49 0.63 -15.41
N PRO A 57 12.57 0.12 -16.63
CA PRO A 57 12.25 -1.28 -16.91
C PRO A 57 13.36 -2.21 -16.40
N ASN A 58 13.01 -3.34 -15.84
CA ASN A 58 13.95 -4.38 -15.45
C ASN A 58 14.34 -5.24 -16.67
N GLU A 59 15.59 -5.65 -16.73
CA GLU A 59 16.07 -6.61 -17.75
C GLU A 59 15.59 -8.03 -17.45
N VAL A 60 15.41 -8.36 -16.17
CA VAL A 60 14.95 -9.65 -15.66
C VAL A 60 13.85 -9.42 -14.64
N ASN A 61 12.78 -10.23 -14.72
CA ASN A 61 11.70 -10.19 -13.74
C ASN A 61 12.24 -10.54 -12.34
N SER A 62 11.98 -9.67 -11.35
CA SER A 62 12.50 -9.82 -9.98
C SER A 62 11.80 -10.94 -9.20
N GLY A 63 10.60 -11.32 -9.62
CA GLY A 63 9.77 -12.33 -8.99
C GLY A 63 9.19 -11.95 -7.63
N ASN A 64 9.35 -10.68 -7.20
CA ASN A 64 8.89 -10.22 -5.90
C ASN A 64 8.57 -8.72 -5.92
N VAL A 65 7.33 -8.35 -5.55
CA VAL A 65 6.86 -6.96 -5.57
C VAL A 65 7.63 -6.06 -4.61
N PHE A 66 8.10 -6.58 -3.46
CA PHE A 66 8.83 -5.78 -2.46
C PHE A 66 10.23 -5.38 -2.95
N LYS A 67 10.82 -6.10 -3.91
CA LYS A 67 12.01 -5.64 -4.63
C LYS A 67 11.72 -4.41 -5.50
N GLN A 68 10.52 -4.33 -6.08
CA GLN A 68 10.10 -3.13 -6.80
C GLN A 68 9.80 -1.98 -5.85
N TRP A 69 9.20 -2.24 -4.68
CA TRP A 69 9.02 -1.22 -3.65
C TRP A 69 10.37 -0.66 -3.18
N LYS A 70 11.35 -1.55 -2.89
CA LYS A 70 12.69 -1.10 -2.53
C LYS A 70 13.28 -0.19 -3.61
N LYS A 71 13.19 -0.59 -4.87
CA LYS A 71 13.66 0.22 -6.00
C LYS A 71 12.94 1.58 -6.08
N ALA A 72 11.63 1.62 -5.78
CA ALA A 72 10.89 2.88 -5.72
C ALA A 72 11.40 3.81 -4.61
N PHE A 73 11.68 3.27 -3.42
CA PHE A 73 12.27 4.04 -2.31
C PHE A 73 13.67 4.56 -2.66
N ASP A 74 14.52 3.75 -3.29
CA ASP A 74 15.89 4.11 -3.69
C ASP A 74 15.90 5.21 -4.75
N GLU A 75 15.02 5.12 -5.74
CA GLU A 75 14.96 6.03 -6.89
C GLU A 75 14.20 7.33 -6.61
N SER A 76 13.37 7.35 -5.56
CA SER A 76 12.56 8.52 -5.23
C SER A 76 13.34 9.56 -4.45
N THR A 77 13.13 10.84 -4.79
CA THR A 77 13.79 12.00 -4.17
C THR A 77 12.84 12.89 -3.36
N GLY A 78 11.54 12.64 -3.44
CA GLY A 78 10.53 13.37 -2.66
C GLY A 78 10.51 12.99 -1.18
N ASP A 79 9.92 13.86 -0.35
CA ASP A 79 9.76 13.64 1.09
C ASP A 79 8.66 12.62 1.41
N TYR A 80 7.75 12.39 0.47
CA TYR A 80 6.65 11.44 0.57
C TYR A 80 6.69 10.49 -0.61
N LEU A 81 6.34 9.23 -0.38
CA LEU A 81 6.28 8.21 -1.42
C LEU A 81 4.89 7.57 -1.46
N TRP A 82 4.32 7.52 -2.63
CA TRP A 82 3.09 6.79 -2.94
C TRP A 82 3.38 5.63 -3.88
N ILE A 83 3.13 4.42 -3.45
CA ILE A 83 3.20 3.23 -4.30
C ILE A 83 1.84 3.02 -4.95
N ALA A 84 1.81 3.18 -6.27
CA ALA A 84 0.62 3.19 -7.10
C ALA A 84 0.61 1.96 -7.99
N GLU A 85 -0.07 0.87 -7.59
CA GLU A 85 -0.12 -0.39 -8.35
C GLU A 85 -0.80 -0.20 -9.71
N ALA A 86 -0.28 -0.88 -10.73
CA ALA A 86 -0.56 -0.61 -12.14
C ALA A 86 -2.02 -0.87 -12.58
N ASP A 87 -2.76 -1.67 -11.83
CA ASP A 87 -4.13 -2.08 -12.11
C ASP A 87 -5.20 -1.32 -11.32
N ASP A 88 -4.78 -0.53 -10.34
CA ASP A 88 -5.69 0.30 -9.55
C ASP A 88 -5.97 1.66 -10.20
N SER A 89 -6.87 2.41 -9.57
CA SER A 89 -7.18 3.80 -9.91
C SER A 89 -7.49 4.58 -8.64
N CYS A 90 -7.77 5.87 -8.74
CA CYS A 90 -8.12 6.65 -7.55
C CYS A 90 -8.89 7.92 -7.86
N SER A 91 -9.53 8.48 -6.83
CA SER A 91 -10.14 9.79 -6.87
C SER A 91 -9.12 10.88 -7.14
N ARG A 92 -9.50 11.89 -7.93
CA ARG A 92 -8.69 13.11 -8.13
C ARG A 92 -8.29 13.80 -6.83
N LYS A 93 -9.04 13.58 -5.74
CA LYS A 93 -8.80 14.20 -4.44
C LYS A 93 -8.03 13.30 -3.47
N PHE A 94 -7.50 12.18 -3.92
CA PHE A 94 -6.78 11.25 -3.05
C PHE A 94 -5.62 11.94 -2.35
N LEU A 95 -4.63 12.46 -3.10
CA LEU A 95 -3.46 13.09 -2.49
C LEU A 95 -3.81 14.33 -1.65
N GLU A 96 -4.76 15.16 -2.10
CA GLU A 96 -5.20 16.34 -1.31
C GLU A 96 -5.69 15.92 0.09
N ASN A 97 -6.45 14.85 0.19
CA ASN A 97 -6.97 14.38 1.47
C ASN A 97 -5.89 13.68 2.32
N ILE A 98 -5.00 12.92 1.69
CA ILE A 98 -3.90 12.24 2.37
C ILE A 98 -2.89 13.25 2.92
N MET A 99 -2.48 14.23 2.12
CA MET A 99 -1.48 15.22 2.53
C MET A 99 -1.98 16.10 3.69
N LYS A 100 -3.28 16.43 3.74
CA LYS A 100 -3.88 17.11 4.90
C LYS A 100 -3.67 16.38 6.21
N GLN A 101 -3.63 15.05 6.22
CA GLN A 101 -3.42 14.28 7.45
C GLN A 101 -1.99 14.40 7.97
N PHE A 102 -0.99 14.47 7.08
CA PHE A 102 0.39 14.78 7.46
C PHE A 102 0.57 16.20 8.00
N GLU A 103 -0.27 17.14 7.55
CA GLU A 103 -0.28 18.54 8.06
C GLU A 103 -0.91 18.65 9.47
N LEU A 104 -1.82 17.73 9.82
CA LEU A 104 -2.51 17.72 11.13
C LEU A 104 -1.62 17.20 12.26
N ASP A 105 -0.68 16.30 11.96
CA ASP A 105 0.25 15.73 12.93
C ASP A 105 1.58 15.38 12.25
N ASP A 106 2.65 16.05 12.65
CA ASP A 106 3.99 15.88 12.10
C ASP A 106 4.63 14.52 12.41
N LYS A 107 4.10 13.77 13.37
CA LYS A 107 4.49 12.41 13.71
C LYS A 107 3.89 11.36 12.77
N VAL A 108 2.93 11.71 11.93
CA VAL A 108 2.36 10.76 10.96
C VAL A 108 3.44 10.33 9.99
N VAL A 109 3.70 9.03 9.93
CA VAL A 109 4.66 8.39 9.00
C VAL A 109 3.95 7.62 7.88
N MET A 110 2.69 7.26 8.08
CA MET A 110 1.83 6.58 7.13
C MET A 110 0.43 7.19 7.14
N SER A 111 -0.12 7.49 5.96
CA SER A 111 -1.49 7.99 5.82
C SER A 111 -2.19 7.25 4.69
N TYR A 112 -3.37 6.69 4.96
CA TYR A 112 -4.14 5.93 3.98
C TYR A 112 -5.62 6.33 3.94
N SER A 113 -6.28 6.01 2.83
CA SER A 113 -7.72 6.18 2.69
C SER A 113 -8.45 4.85 2.69
N GLU A 114 -9.76 4.90 2.92
CA GLU A 114 -10.65 3.81 2.56
C GLU A 114 -10.56 3.51 1.07
N SER A 115 -10.88 2.27 0.70
CA SER A 115 -10.90 1.80 -0.69
C SER A 115 -12.29 1.28 -1.05
N LEU A 116 -12.76 1.62 -2.24
CA LEU A 116 -13.78 0.81 -2.90
C LEU A 116 -13.12 -0.31 -3.69
N THR A 117 -13.88 -1.36 -4.01
CA THR A 117 -13.41 -2.37 -4.94
C THR A 117 -14.19 -2.32 -6.25
N MET A 118 -13.50 -2.64 -7.34
CA MET A 118 -14.08 -2.71 -8.68
C MET A 118 -13.61 -3.96 -9.43
N ASP A 119 -14.38 -4.39 -10.41
CA ASP A 119 -14.00 -5.48 -11.29
C ASP A 119 -13.08 -5.02 -12.45
N GLU A 120 -12.72 -5.94 -13.33
CA GLU A 120 -11.88 -5.71 -14.51
C GLU A 120 -12.49 -4.72 -15.53
N ASN A 121 -13.76 -4.35 -15.39
CA ASN A 121 -14.50 -3.45 -16.28
C ASN A 121 -14.93 -2.14 -15.56
N ASN A 122 -14.31 -1.81 -14.41
CA ASN A 122 -14.59 -0.63 -13.60
C ASN A 122 -15.99 -0.64 -12.94
N LYS A 123 -16.66 -1.79 -12.87
CA LYS A 123 -17.92 -1.91 -12.13
C LYS A 123 -17.60 -2.02 -10.64
N ILE A 124 -18.19 -1.15 -9.82
CA ILE A 124 -18.04 -1.19 -8.36
C ILE A 124 -18.64 -2.49 -7.83
N LEU A 125 -17.86 -3.19 -7.01
CA LEU A 125 -18.25 -4.42 -6.31
C LEU A 125 -18.61 -4.14 -4.86
N MET A 126 -17.82 -3.32 -4.16
CA MET A 126 -18.05 -2.86 -2.80
C MET A 126 -17.70 -1.38 -2.69
N ASP A 127 -18.50 -0.61 -1.98
CA ASP A 127 -18.28 0.82 -1.79
C ASP A 127 -17.16 1.12 -0.77
N ASP A 128 -16.87 0.18 0.11
CA ASP A 128 -15.77 0.23 1.08
C ASP A 128 -15.36 -1.17 1.55
N LEU A 129 -14.24 -1.25 2.29
CA LEU A 129 -13.69 -2.49 2.83
C LEU A 129 -13.81 -2.61 4.36
N ARG A 130 -14.60 -1.75 5.01
CA ARG A 130 -14.69 -1.65 6.48
C ARG A 130 -15.07 -2.96 7.15
N GLU A 131 -16.04 -3.70 6.59
CA GLU A 131 -16.44 -4.99 7.14
C GLU A 131 -15.31 -6.04 7.09
N TRP A 132 -14.45 -5.93 6.11
CA TRP A 132 -13.32 -6.83 5.94
C TRP A 132 -12.15 -6.46 6.87
N ILE A 133 -11.86 -5.17 7.06
CA ILE A 133 -10.75 -4.69 7.89
C ILE A 133 -11.10 -4.64 9.39
N ASP A 134 -12.35 -4.26 9.74
CA ASP A 134 -12.83 -4.18 11.13
C ASP A 134 -13.45 -5.49 11.61
N ILE A 135 -12.63 -6.56 11.62
CA ILE A 135 -13.08 -7.92 11.97
C ILE A 135 -13.68 -8.03 13.38
N PHE A 136 -13.39 -7.08 14.28
CA PHE A 136 -13.94 -7.03 15.63
C PHE A 136 -15.17 -6.13 15.74
N LYS A 137 -15.61 -5.55 14.63
CA LYS A 137 -16.79 -4.66 14.57
C LYS A 137 -16.72 -3.52 15.58
N THR A 138 -15.54 -2.92 15.71
CA THR A 138 -15.28 -1.82 16.64
C THR A 138 -15.94 -0.51 16.19
N GLY A 139 -16.25 -0.39 14.91
CA GLY A 139 -16.73 0.83 14.28
C GLY A 139 -15.66 1.91 14.09
N LYS A 140 -14.38 1.59 14.35
CA LYS A 140 -13.27 2.53 14.25
C LYS A 140 -13.17 3.17 12.87
N TRP A 141 -13.26 2.37 11.83
CA TRP A 141 -13.13 2.83 10.42
C TRP A 141 -14.35 3.61 9.89
N ASN A 142 -15.40 3.76 10.69
CA ASN A 142 -16.52 4.65 10.34
C ASN A 142 -16.14 6.14 10.40
N ASN A 143 -15.02 6.48 11.03
CA ASN A 143 -14.52 7.85 11.14
C ASN A 143 -13.06 7.91 10.74
N SER A 144 -12.62 9.07 10.24
CA SER A 144 -11.20 9.34 10.05
C SER A 144 -10.52 9.48 11.42
N PHE A 145 -9.26 9.04 11.53
CA PHE A 145 -8.50 9.09 12.77
C PHE A 145 -7.02 9.29 12.51
N ILE A 146 -6.30 9.70 13.55
CA ILE A 146 -4.84 9.60 13.67
C ILE A 146 -4.59 8.87 14.98
N ASP A 147 -3.84 7.77 14.89
CA ASP A 147 -3.47 6.95 16.03
C ASP A 147 -1.96 6.92 16.21
N GLU A 148 -1.53 6.72 17.41
CA GLU A 148 -0.15 6.39 17.73
C GLU A 148 0.18 5.00 17.14
N GLY A 149 1.35 4.88 16.46
CA GLY A 149 1.67 3.68 15.69
C GLY A 149 1.78 2.41 16.52
N HIS A 150 2.37 2.49 17.72
CA HIS A 150 2.45 1.35 18.64
C HIS A 150 1.06 0.89 19.09
N ASP A 151 0.20 1.84 19.51
CA ASP A 151 -1.17 1.53 19.93
C ASP A 151 -1.97 0.89 18.79
N PHE A 152 -1.78 1.39 17.56
CA PHE A 152 -2.45 0.83 16.39
C PHE A 152 -1.97 -0.60 16.08
N CYS A 153 -0.67 -0.85 16.17
CA CYS A 153 -0.12 -2.19 15.99
C CYS A 153 -0.60 -3.15 17.08
N GLU A 154 -0.60 -2.74 18.35
CA GLU A 154 -1.01 -3.57 19.49
C GLU A 154 -2.49 -3.94 19.49
N ASN A 155 -3.36 -3.08 18.97
CA ASN A 155 -4.81 -3.24 19.06
C ASN A 155 -5.48 -3.70 17.76
N PHE A 156 -4.86 -3.48 16.60
CA PHE A 156 -5.49 -3.76 15.30
C PHE A 156 -4.58 -4.52 14.36
N LEU A 157 -3.41 -3.97 14.04
CA LEU A 157 -2.53 -4.55 13.03
C LEU A 157 -1.95 -5.90 13.46
N CYS A 158 -1.82 -6.18 14.76
CA CYS A 158 -1.36 -7.48 15.27
C CYS A 158 -2.26 -8.65 14.85
N ILE A 159 -3.54 -8.41 14.59
CA ILE A 159 -4.52 -9.46 14.27
C ILE A 159 -4.70 -9.65 12.77
N ASN A 160 -4.75 -8.56 12.04
CA ASN A 160 -5.04 -8.55 10.61
C ASN A 160 -4.32 -7.37 9.93
N ASN A 161 -3.95 -7.54 8.67
CA ASN A 161 -3.54 -6.39 7.85
C ASN A 161 -4.77 -5.51 7.58
N THR A 162 -4.84 -4.37 8.26
CA THR A 162 -5.95 -3.42 8.15
C THR A 162 -5.75 -2.38 7.05
N ILE A 163 -4.64 -2.45 6.32
CA ILE A 163 -4.37 -1.64 5.13
C ILE A 163 -4.47 -2.58 3.92
N ALA A 164 -5.66 -2.67 3.38
CA ALA A 164 -6.02 -3.68 2.40
C ALA A 164 -5.27 -3.60 1.06
N ASN A 165 -4.77 -2.41 0.71
CA ASN A 165 -4.13 -2.17 -0.58
C ASN A 165 -3.13 -1.00 -0.47
N VAL A 166 -1.90 -1.22 -0.91
CA VAL A 166 -0.83 -0.21 -0.85
C VAL A 166 -1.12 1.04 -1.68
N SER A 167 -1.91 0.92 -2.73
CA SER A 167 -2.31 2.08 -3.56
C SER A 167 -3.13 3.12 -2.79
N SER A 168 -3.70 2.73 -1.63
CA SER A 168 -4.43 3.63 -0.74
C SER A 168 -3.53 4.41 0.23
N LEU A 169 -2.23 4.15 0.24
CA LEU A 169 -1.29 4.55 1.28
C LEU A 169 -0.16 5.43 0.75
N VAL A 170 0.18 6.48 1.49
CA VAL A 170 1.37 7.31 1.29
C VAL A 170 2.28 7.19 2.51
N PHE A 171 3.57 7.06 2.27
CA PHE A 171 4.63 7.01 3.29
C PHE A 171 5.33 8.37 3.38
N LYS A 172 5.66 8.82 4.58
CA LYS A 172 6.64 9.88 4.82
C LYS A 172 8.03 9.26 4.83
N LYS A 173 8.94 9.75 4.00
CA LYS A 173 10.33 9.28 3.97
C LYS A 173 11.13 9.92 5.11
N ASP A 174 10.89 9.48 6.33
CA ASP A 174 11.64 9.96 7.49
C ASP A 174 13.02 9.29 7.55
N LYS A 175 14.08 10.10 7.70
CA LYS A 175 15.48 9.66 7.77
C LYS A 175 15.79 8.75 8.97
N ASN A 176 14.93 8.73 9.98
CA ASN A 176 15.09 7.88 11.16
C ASN A 176 14.53 6.47 10.92
N ILE A 177 13.85 6.24 9.79
CA ILE A 177 13.29 4.94 9.41
C ILE A 177 14.24 4.26 8.43
N ASP A 178 14.71 3.08 8.78
CA ASP A 178 15.55 2.24 7.91
C ASP A 178 14.67 1.46 6.92
N PHE A 179 14.10 2.18 5.94
CA PHE A 179 13.26 1.60 4.88
C PHE A 179 13.99 0.49 4.12
N ASP A 180 15.29 0.63 3.92
CA ASP A 180 16.12 -0.33 3.18
C ASP A 180 16.10 -1.68 3.86
N LYS A 181 16.43 -1.70 5.16
CA LYS A 181 16.41 -2.90 5.99
C LYS A 181 15.02 -3.56 5.97
N TYR A 182 13.96 -2.79 6.20
CA TYR A 182 12.61 -3.34 6.29
C TYR A 182 12.10 -3.89 4.96
N LEU A 183 12.43 -3.24 3.84
CA LEU A 183 12.06 -3.73 2.51
C LEU A 183 12.85 -4.97 2.10
N ILE A 184 14.14 -5.06 2.46
CA ILE A 184 14.94 -6.29 2.25
C ILE A 184 14.29 -7.46 3.01
N GLU A 185 13.92 -7.27 4.27
CA GLU A 185 13.24 -8.31 5.05
C GLU A 185 11.86 -8.67 4.47
N ALA A 186 11.07 -7.67 3.99
CA ALA A 186 9.78 -7.90 3.34
C ALA A 186 9.89 -8.80 2.10
N THR A 187 11.04 -8.81 1.41
CA THR A 187 11.25 -9.72 0.25
C THR A 187 11.21 -11.20 0.60
N LYS A 188 11.31 -11.58 1.88
CA LYS A 188 11.19 -12.96 2.34
C LYS A 188 9.76 -13.49 2.26
N TYR A 189 8.78 -12.58 2.21
CA TYR A 189 7.36 -12.90 2.13
C TYR A 189 6.88 -12.87 0.68
N ARG A 190 5.89 -13.71 0.38
CA ARG A 190 5.22 -13.73 -0.93
C ARG A 190 3.97 -12.87 -0.94
N LEU A 191 3.20 -12.89 0.17
CA LEU A 191 1.91 -12.22 0.30
C LEU A 191 1.94 -11.09 1.32
N ALA A 192 2.40 -11.39 2.52
CA ALA A 192 2.21 -10.55 3.70
C ALA A 192 3.42 -9.63 4.01
N GLY A 193 4.31 -9.41 3.05
CA GLY A 193 5.47 -8.55 3.24
C GLY A 193 5.11 -7.07 3.37
N ASP A 194 3.97 -6.64 2.83
CA ASP A 194 3.37 -5.33 3.06
C ASP A 194 2.99 -5.16 4.54
N TRP A 195 2.32 -6.12 5.13
CA TRP A 195 1.96 -6.12 6.54
C TRP A 195 3.19 -6.04 7.46
N TYR A 196 4.23 -6.87 7.19
CA TYR A 196 5.51 -6.77 7.88
C TYR A 196 6.09 -5.36 7.77
N PHE A 197 6.12 -4.79 6.56
CA PHE A 197 6.69 -3.49 6.31
C PHE A 197 5.93 -2.37 7.03
N TYR A 198 4.60 -2.39 7.02
CA TYR A 198 3.77 -1.42 7.73
C TYR A 198 4.00 -1.45 9.23
N GLU A 199 4.06 -2.63 9.82
CA GLU A 199 4.35 -2.82 11.24
C GLU A 199 5.69 -2.19 11.61
N LYS A 200 6.75 -2.39 10.81
CA LYS A 200 8.08 -1.82 11.08
C LYS A 200 8.10 -0.30 10.93
N VAL A 201 7.42 0.26 9.94
CA VAL A 201 7.34 1.71 9.76
C VAL A 201 6.59 2.36 10.93
N LEU A 202 5.53 1.72 11.43
CA LEU A 202 4.72 2.24 12.55
C LEU A 202 5.42 2.21 13.92
N MET A 203 6.55 1.52 14.04
CA MET A 203 7.42 1.67 15.22
C MET A 203 8.01 3.08 15.37
N HIS A 204 7.94 3.90 14.33
CA HIS A 204 8.62 5.20 14.26
C HIS A 204 7.68 6.41 14.27
N GLY A 205 6.36 6.19 14.24
CA GLY A 205 5.43 7.30 14.22
C GLY A 205 3.96 6.89 14.09
N ASN A 206 3.12 7.87 13.84
CA ASN A 206 1.68 7.73 13.84
C ASN A 206 1.13 7.26 12.47
N ILE A 207 -0.07 6.67 12.50
CA ILE A 207 -0.85 6.34 11.32
C ILE A 207 -2.08 7.22 11.22
N ALA A 208 -2.41 7.64 10.01
CA ALA A 208 -3.62 8.38 9.72
C ALA A 208 -4.53 7.63 8.75
N TYR A 209 -5.83 7.67 8.97
CA TYR A 209 -6.85 7.07 8.13
C TYR A 209 -7.88 8.09 7.67
N ASN A 210 -8.20 8.10 6.39
CA ASN A 210 -9.31 8.87 5.82
C ASN A 210 -10.47 7.93 5.45
N LYS A 211 -11.64 8.15 6.04
CA LYS A 211 -12.83 7.30 5.88
C LYS A 211 -13.47 7.32 4.49
N ASN A 212 -13.08 8.25 3.63
CA ASN A 212 -13.64 8.33 2.27
C ASN A 212 -12.94 7.32 1.37
N SER A 213 -13.70 6.58 0.57
CA SER A 213 -13.18 5.63 -0.42
C SER A 213 -12.57 6.39 -1.60
N LEU A 214 -11.29 6.76 -1.44
CA LEU A 214 -10.53 7.57 -2.40
C LEU A 214 -9.63 6.73 -3.30
N ASN A 215 -9.30 5.50 -2.89
CA ASN A 215 -8.61 4.50 -3.68
C ASN A 215 -9.60 3.52 -4.30
N TYR A 216 -9.35 3.09 -5.53
CA TYR A 216 -10.18 2.18 -6.31
C TYR A 216 -9.37 0.93 -6.59
N HIS A 217 -9.56 -0.07 -5.72
CA HIS A 217 -8.85 -1.34 -5.76
C HIS A 217 -9.49 -2.29 -6.77
N ARG A 218 -8.73 -2.72 -7.76
CA ARG A 218 -9.21 -3.64 -8.80
C ARG A 218 -9.03 -5.09 -8.40
N MET A 219 -10.14 -5.80 -8.31
CA MET A 219 -10.15 -7.24 -8.05
C MET A 219 -9.93 -8.01 -9.35
N GLN A 220 -8.81 -8.73 -9.44
CA GLN A 220 -8.48 -9.58 -10.59
C GLN A 220 -8.55 -11.05 -10.22
N SER A 221 -9.11 -11.87 -11.13
CA SER A 221 -9.24 -13.33 -10.95
C SER A 221 -7.89 -14.05 -10.83
N ASN A 222 -6.81 -13.45 -11.35
CA ASN A 222 -5.45 -14.02 -11.35
C ASN A 222 -4.51 -13.35 -10.33
N SER A 223 -5.06 -12.71 -9.29
CA SER A 223 -4.22 -12.05 -8.27
C SER A 223 -3.33 -13.06 -7.54
N VAL A 224 -2.16 -12.59 -7.07
CA VAL A 224 -1.21 -13.41 -6.30
C VAL A 224 -1.88 -13.97 -5.05
N THR A 225 -2.75 -13.19 -4.41
CA THR A 225 -3.52 -13.60 -3.23
C THR A 225 -4.41 -14.81 -3.51
N LEU A 226 -5.13 -14.81 -4.64
CA LEU A 226 -6.03 -15.92 -5.00
C LEU A 226 -5.28 -17.18 -5.49
N THR A 227 -4.07 -17.02 -6.01
CA THR A 227 -3.28 -18.12 -6.58
C THR A 227 -2.29 -18.75 -5.62
N THR A 228 -2.04 -18.12 -4.47
CA THR A 228 -1.13 -18.65 -3.45
C THR A 228 -1.83 -19.71 -2.59
N LYS A 229 -1.10 -20.77 -2.24
CA LYS A 229 -1.62 -21.84 -1.39
C LYS A 229 -1.94 -21.30 0.02
N ARG A 230 -3.08 -21.68 0.55
CA ARG A 230 -3.56 -21.26 1.87
C ARG A 230 -2.57 -21.60 3.01
N GLU A 231 -1.87 -22.71 2.91
CA GLU A 231 -0.82 -23.09 3.88
C GLU A 231 0.31 -22.04 3.93
N LYS A 232 0.75 -21.57 2.77
CA LYS A 232 1.80 -20.53 2.67
C LYS A 232 1.36 -19.19 3.24
N GLU A 233 0.13 -18.81 2.96
CA GLU A 233 -0.50 -17.60 3.54
C GLU A 233 -0.52 -17.69 5.06
N TYR A 234 -0.97 -18.82 5.62
CA TYR A 234 -1.00 -19.05 7.05
C TYR A 234 0.39 -18.97 7.70
N GLU A 235 1.40 -19.59 7.10
CA GLU A 235 2.79 -19.52 7.58
C GLU A 235 3.29 -18.06 7.66
N GLU A 236 3.02 -17.25 6.63
CA GLU A 236 3.43 -15.86 6.60
C GLU A 236 2.69 -15.02 7.65
N ILE A 237 1.39 -15.18 7.80
CA ILE A 237 0.58 -14.53 8.84
C ILE A 237 1.13 -14.87 10.23
N CYS A 238 1.38 -16.16 10.54
CA CYS A 238 1.92 -16.59 11.82
C CYS A 238 3.32 -16.01 12.09
N SER A 239 4.15 -15.90 11.06
CA SER A 239 5.48 -15.29 11.16
C SER A 239 5.38 -13.82 11.57
N ILE A 240 4.53 -13.04 10.90
CA ILE A 240 4.35 -11.61 11.21
C ILE A 240 3.72 -11.41 12.59
N GLN A 241 2.69 -12.18 12.94
CA GLN A 241 2.09 -12.12 14.26
C GLN A 241 3.10 -12.45 15.37
N SER A 242 4.01 -13.40 15.13
CA SER A 242 5.08 -13.74 16.07
C SER A 242 6.08 -12.58 16.20
N ASP A 243 6.41 -11.91 15.11
CA ASP A 243 7.27 -10.75 15.11
C ASP A 243 6.65 -9.59 15.93
N ILE A 244 5.36 -9.32 15.72
CA ILE A 244 4.62 -8.30 16.49
C ILE A 244 4.58 -8.67 17.99
N ILE A 245 4.31 -9.92 18.35
CA ILE A 245 4.32 -10.36 19.75
C ILE A 245 5.67 -10.10 20.43
N ASN A 246 6.77 -10.23 19.69
CA ASN A 246 8.12 -10.02 20.22
C ASN A 246 8.49 -8.54 20.33
N ASN A 247 7.95 -7.69 19.48
CA ASN A 247 8.32 -6.27 19.40
C ASN A 247 7.36 -5.34 20.17
N TYR A 248 6.14 -5.81 20.49
CA TYR A 248 5.09 -5.00 21.12
C TYR A 248 4.60 -5.62 22.43
N ASN A 249 4.05 -4.77 23.29
CA ASN A 249 3.56 -5.20 24.60
C ASN A 249 2.05 -5.50 24.59
N LEU A 250 1.66 -6.54 23.86
CA LEU A 250 0.27 -6.93 23.69
C LEU A 250 -0.41 -7.28 25.02
N SER A 251 -1.65 -6.83 25.20
CA SER A 251 -2.49 -7.21 26.32
C SER A 251 -2.75 -8.72 26.35
N LYS A 252 -3.12 -9.26 27.53
CA LYS A 252 -3.47 -10.70 27.65
C LYS A 252 -4.67 -11.06 26.78
N ASP A 253 -5.68 -10.17 26.69
CA ASP A 253 -6.85 -10.34 25.84
C ASP A 253 -6.45 -10.41 24.36
N MET A 254 -5.56 -9.52 23.92
CA MET A 254 -5.09 -9.52 22.53
C MET A 254 -4.29 -10.77 22.18
N LYS A 255 -3.42 -11.25 23.09
CA LYS A 255 -2.71 -12.53 22.92
C LYS A 255 -3.68 -13.72 22.80
N GLN A 256 -4.75 -13.73 23.60
CA GLN A 256 -5.78 -14.76 23.50
C GLN A 256 -6.52 -14.72 22.15
N ARG A 257 -6.91 -13.53 21.68
CA ARG A 257 -7.55 -13.34 20.36
C ARG A 257 -6.67 -13.83 19.21
N LEU A 258 -5.36 -13.58 19.29
CA LEU A 258 -4.39 -14.09 18.31
C LEU A 258 -4.37 -15.62 18.27
N GLU A 259 -4.30 -16.27 19.43
CA GLU A 259 -4.31 -17.72 19.51
C GLU A 259 -5.63 -18.32 19.00
N ASP A 260 -6.77 -17.68 19.30
CA ASP A 260 -8.07 -18.16 18.84
C ASP A 260 -8.21 -17.99 17.31
N ARG A 261 -7.67 -16.90 16.74
CA ARG A 261 -7.65 -16.71 15.29
C ARG A 261 -6.77 -17.76 14.59
N LYS A 262 -5.58 -18.07 15.12
CA LYS A 262 -4.73 -19.14 14.58
C LYS A 262 -5.44 -20.49 14.48
N LYS A 263 -6.33 -20.80 15.42
CA LYS A 263 -7.13 -22.05 15.41
C LYS A 263 -8.26 -22.03 14.36
N SER A 264 -8.63 -20.87 13.84
CA SER A 264 -9.72 -20.70 12.87
C SER A 264 -9.27 -20.80 11.41
N PHE A 265 -7.99 -20.87 11.15
CA PHE A 265 -7.38 -21.10 9.82
C PHE A 265 -7.28 -22.60 9.52
#